data_a59bf945204ed63957ccac985c38691f
#
_entry.id   a59bf945204ed63957ccac985c38691f
#
_cell.length_a   1.000
_cell.length_b   1.000
_cell.length_c   1.000
_cell.angle_alpha   90.00
_cell.angle_beta   90.00
_cell.angle_gamma   90.00
#
_symmetry.space_group_name_H-M   'P 1'
#
loop_
_entity.id
_entity.type
_entity.pdbx_description
1 polymer ?
#
loop_
_entity_poly.entity_id
_entity_poly.type
_entity_poly.pdbx_seq_one_letter_code
_entity_poly.pdbx_strand_id
1 'polypeptide(L)'
;MTYQEAFIEFMVRSGVLTFGDFTTKSGRKTPYFINTGNYKTGAQASALGDYYAACIHEQLEEAGGADLLFGPAYKGIPLVVTAAASLYRNYGTDYAYCFNRKEAKDHGDKGLLLGGPILDKDRVVII
;
A
#
# COMPACT_ATOMS: atom_id res chain seq x y z
N MET A 1 -18.46 -10.44 8.07
CA MET A 1 -17.03 -10.62 7.69
C MET A 1 -16.33 -9.28 7.82
N THR A 2 -15.20 -9.25 8.54
CA THR A 2 -14.38 -8.05 8.64
C THR A 2 -13.61 -7.80 7.35
N TYR A 3 -13.08 -6.58 7.16
CA TYR A 3 -12.26 -6.33 5.97
C TYR A 3 -10.97 -7.16 6.00
N GLN A 4 -10.44 -7.47 7.19
CA GLN A 4 -9.26 -8.34 7.33
C GLN A 4 -9.55 -9.76 6.80
N GLU A 5 -10.69 -10.32 7.18
CA GLU A 5 -11.10 -11.65 6.70
C GLU A 5 -11.33 -11.64 5.18
N ALA A 6 -12.01 -10.62 4.67
CA ALA A 6 -12.22 -10.46 3.23
C ALA A 6 -10.89 -10.30 2.48
N PHE A 7 -9.93 -9.57 3.06
CA PHE A 7 -8.60 -9.42 2.48
C PHE A 7 -7.85 -10.75 2.41
N ILE A 8 -7.91 -11.55 3.48
CA ILE A 8 -7.29 -12.88 3.49
C ILE A 8 -7.87 -13.77 2.38
N GLU A 9 -9.20 -13.80 2.25
CA GLU A 9 -9.85 -14.53 1.16
C GLU A 9 -9.43 -14.03 -0.23
N PHE A 10 -9.32 -12.71 -0.38
CA PHE A 10 -8.84 -12.09 -1.62
C PHE A 10 -7.41 -12.52 -1.94
N MET A 11 -6.53 -12.56 -0.95
CA MET A 11 -5.15 -13.01 -1.15
C MET A 11 -5.10 -14.47 -1.61
N VAL A 12 -5.92 -15.32 -1.03
CA VAL A 12 -6.01 -16.74 -1.43
C VAL A 12 -6.53 -16.87 -2.86
N ARG A 13 -7.62 -16.20 -3.20
CA ARG A 13 -8.20 -16.24 -4.56
C ARG A 13 -7.24 -15.70 -5.61
N SER A 14 -6.41 -14.74 -5.24
CA SER A 14 -5.42 -14.13 -6.14
C SER A 14 -4.15 -14.98 -6.30
N GLY A 15 -4.04 -16.08 -5.57
CA GLY A 15 -2.83 -16.90 -5.56
C GLY A 15 -1.64 -16.22 -4.89
N VAL A 16 -1.89 -15.17 -4.12
CA VAL A 16 -0.86 -14.43 -3.37
C VAL A 16 -0.52 -15.14 -2.08
N LEU A 17 -1.53 -15.62 -1.37
CA LEU A 17 -1.36 -16.39 -0.14
C LEU A 17 -1.61 -17.86 -0.44
N THR A 18 -0.59 -18.68 -0.20
CA THR A 18 -0.65 -20.12 -0.36
C THR A 18 -0.23 -20.82 0.93
N PHE A 19 -0.74 -22.01 1.15
CA PHE A 19 -0.45 -22.81 2.34
C PHE A 19 0.35 -24.06 1.94
N GLY A 20 1.27 -24.47 2.79
CA GLY A 20 2.12 -25.63 2.53
C GLY A 20 3.30 -25.67 3.49
N ASP A 21 4.33 -26.40 3.09
CA ASP A 21 5.58 -26.50 3.84
C ASP A 21 6.66 -25.71 3.13
N PHE A 22 6.95 -24.51 3.65
CA PHE A 22 7.89 -23.58 3.06
C PHE A 22 9.05 -23.30 4.02
N THR A 23 10.19 -22.91 3.45
CA THR A 23 11.36 -22.45 4.20
C THR A 23 11.76 -21.08 3.72
N THR A 24 11.86 -20.12 4.63
CA THR A 24 12.29 -18.74 4.31
C THR A 24 13.78 -18.71 3.96
N LYS A 25 14.23 -17.59 3.39
CA LYS A 25 15.66 -17.36 3.09
C LYS A 25 16.54 -17.44 4.34
N SER A 26 15.98 -17.10 5.51
CA SER A 26 16.67 -17.21 6.81
C SER A 26 16.70 -18.62 7.38
N GLY A 27 16.09 -19.61 6.69
CA GLY A 27 16.01 -21.00 7.11
C GLY A 27 14.85 -21.33 8.03
N ARG A 28 13.98 -20.39 8.35
CA ARG A 28 12.82 -20.61 9.19
C ARG A 28 11.69 -21.30 8.40
N LYS A 29 11.10 -22.32 9.00
CA LYS A 29 9.94 -23.01 8.42
C LYS A 29 8.66 -22.21 8.68
N THR A 30 7.78 -22.18 7.66
CA THR A 30 6.50 -21.49 7.73
C THR A 30 5.43 -22.29 6.99
N PRO A 31 4.17 -22.34 7.50
CA PRO A 31 3.08 -23.06 6.84
C PRO A 31 2.41 -22.25 5.73
N TYR A 32 2.88 -21.07 5.42
CA TYR A 32 2.31 -20.24 4.36
C TYR A 32 3.40 -19.48 3.61
N PHE A 33 3.04 -19.02 2.42
CA PHE A 33 3.90 -18.18 1.59
C PHE A 33 3.08 -17.07 0.95
N ILE A 34 3.63 -15.86 0.95
CA ILE A 34 3.00 -14.67 0.34
C ILE A 34 3.85 -14.20 -0.84
N ASN A 35 3.24 -14.21 -2.04
CA ASN A 35 3.87 -13.71 -3.25
C ASN A 35 3.03 -12.59 -3.85
N THR A 36 3.35 -11.35 -3.49
CA THR A 36 2.64 -10.16 -3.97
C THR A 36 2.83 -9.91 -5.47
N GLY A 37 3.81 -10.56 -6.09
CA GLY A 37 3.99 -10.53 -7.55
C GLY A 37 2.82 -11.13 -8.32
N ASN A 38 1.93 -11.87 -7.66
CA ASN A 38 0.74 -12.43 -8.28
C ASN A 38 -0.44 -11.45 -8.38
N TYR A 39 -0.33 -10.24 -7.84
CA TYR A 39 -1.25 -9.15 -8.17
C TYR A 39 -0.85 -8.57 -9.53
N LYS A 40 -1.66 -8.84 -10.57
CA LYS A 40 -1.26 -8.56 -11.96
C LYS A 40 -2.31 -7.79 -12.75
N THR A 41 -3.53 -7.65 -12.24
CA THR A 41 -4.63 -7.07 -13.01
C THR A 41 -5.15 -5.78 -12.37
N GLY A 42 -5.84 -4.99 -13.18
CA GLY A 42 -6.51 -3.78 -12.69
C GLY A 42 -7.57 -4.07 -11.64
N ALA A 43 -8.31 -5.17 -11.80
CA ALA A 43 -9.28 -5.58 -10.80
C ALA A 43 -8.63 -5.91 -9.46
N GLN A 44 -7.49 -6.59 -9.48
CA GLN A 44 -6.71 -6.89 -8.28
C GLN A 44 -6.14 -5.61 -7.66
N ALA A 45 -5.62 -4.69 -8.46
CA ALA A 45 -5.10 -3.41 -7.97
C ALA A 45 -6.21 -2.58 -7.31
N SER A 46 -7.39 -2.54 -7.92
CA SER A 46 -8.55 -1.83 -7.38
C SER A 46 -8.99 -2.41 -6.03
N ALA A 47 -9.14 -3.72 -5.96
CA ALA A 47 -9.52 -4.41 -4.71
C ALA A 47 -8.45 -4.21 -3.63
N LEU A 48 -7.18 -4.31 -3.99
CA LEU A 48 -6.08 -4.09 -3.06
C LEU A 48 -6.10 -2.67 -2.48
N GLY A 49 -6.37 -1.68 -3.32
CA GLY A 49 -6.53 -0.29 -2.89
C GLY A 49 -7.68 -0.14 -1.89
N ASP A 50 -8.78 -0.83 -2.11
CA ASP A 50 -9.94 -0.80 -1.20
C ASP A 50 -9.60 -1.39 0.17
N TYR A 51 -8.84 -2.47 0.24
CA TYR A 51 -8.40 -3.06 1.51
C TYR A 51 -7.41 -2.16 2.25
N TYR A 52 -6.45 -1.56 1.54
CA TYR A 52 -5.55 -0.58 2.14
C TYR A 52 -6.32 0.64 2.65
N ALA A 53 -7.27 1.13 1.87
CA ALA A 53 -8.09 2.28 2.26
C ALA A 53 -8.93 1.98 3.51
N ALA A 54 -9.50 0.80 3.61
CA ALA A 54 -10.27 0.39 4.80
C ALA A 54 -9.39 0.38 6.04
N CYS A 55 -8.18 -0.17 5.93
CA CYS A 55 -7.22 -0.20 7.02
C CYS A 55 -6.81 1.22 7.46
N ILE A 56 -6.46 2.05 6.49
CA ILE A 56 -6.03 3.43 6.75
C ILE A 56 -7.17 4.22 7.40
N HIS A 57 -8.37 4.11 6.86
CA HIS A 57 -9.54 4.80 7.39
C HIS A 57 -9.80 4.44 8.84
N GLU A 58 -9.82 3.15 9.16
CA GLU A 58 -10.04 2.66 10.52
C GLU A 58 -8.95 3.16 11.49
N GLN A 59 -7.67 3.06 11.09
CA GLN A 59 -6.56 3.50 11.94
C GLN A 59 -6.54 5.01 12.15
N LEU A 60 -6.86 5.78 11.12
CA LEU A 60 -6.79 7.24 11.19
C LEU A 60 -7.99 7.88 11.90
N GLU A 61 -9.14 7.21 11.98
CA GLU A 61 -10.24 7.68 12.82
C GLU A 61 -9.80 7.78 14.27
N GLU A 62 -9.08 6.78 14.76
CA GLU A 62 -8.54 6.77 16.12
C GLU A 62 -7.40 7.77 16.33
N ALA A 63 -6.56 7.93 15.32
CA ALA A 63 -5.36 8.78 15.40
C ALA A 63 -5.61 10.27 15.10
N GLY A 64 -6.82 10.65 14.68
CA GLY A 64 -7.14 12.04 14.34
C GLY A 64 -6.70 12.45 12.93
N GLY A 65 -6.47 11.49 12.04
CA GLY A 65 -6.13 11.73 10.64
C GLY A 65 -4.63 11.79 10.36
N ALA A 66 -4.31 12.03 9.09
CA ALA A 66 -2.94 12.22 8.59
C ALA A 66 -2.92 13.36 7.58
N ASP A 67 -1.73 13.77 7.17
CA ASP A 67 -1.56 14.86 6.22
C ASP A 67 -1.29 14.33 4.80
N LEU A 68 -0.57 13.23 4.67
CA LEU A 68 -0.33 12.59 3.38
C LEU A 68 0.06 11.12 3.53
N LEU A 69 0.02 10.44 2.39
CA LEU A 69 0.42 9.04 2.28
C LEU A 69 1.76 8.95 1.54
N PHE A 70 2.61 8.01 1.94
CA PHE A 70 3.90 7.77 1.29
C PHE A 70 3.99 6.32 0.81
N GLY A 71 4.31 6.16 -0.48
CA GLY A 71 4.54 4.86 -1.09
C GLY A 71 6.00 4.64 -1.44
N PRO A 72 6.73 3.82 -0.69
CA PRO A 72 8.15 3.58 -0.99
C PRO A 72 8.34 2.84 -2.31
N ALA A 73 9.26 3.36 -3.14
CA ALA A 73 9.60 2.76 -4.43
C ALA A 73 10.12 1.32 -4.25
N TYR A 74 9.82 0.38 -5.14
CA TYR A 74 8.97 0.64 -6.30
C TYR A 74 7.53 0.13 -6.10
N LYS A 75 7.33 -0.97 -5.36
CA LYS A 75 6.01 -1.59 -5.17
C LYS A 75 5.02 -0.70 -4.43
N GLY A 76 5.52 0.16 -3.55
CA GLY A 76 4.67 1.08 -2.80
C GLY A 76 4.05 2.18 -3.67
N ILE A 77 4.61 2.48 -4.84
CA ILE A 77 4.10 3.52 -5.72
C ILE A 77 2.68 3.20 -6.22
N PRO A 78 2.44 2.07 -6.92
CA PRO A 78 1.08 1.73 -7.31
C PRO A 78 0.15 1.52 -6.11
N LEU A 79 0.66 1.03 -4.99
CA LEU A 79 -0.14 0.84 -3.79
C LEU A 79 -0.65 2.16 -3.22
N VAL A 80 0.22 3.17 -3.10
CA VAL A 80 -0.19 4.47 -2.56
C VAL A 80 -1.19 5.17 -3.47
N VAL A 81 -1.02 5.06 -4.78
CA VAL A 81 -1.96 5.65 -5.75
C VAL A 81 -3.35 5.01 -5.64
N THR A 82 -3.41 3.68 -5.66
CA THR A 82 -4.70 2.98 -5.59
C THR A 82 -5.37 3.14 -4.22
N ALA A 83 -4.59 3.19 -3.14
CA ALA A 83 -5.12 3.45 -1.79
C ALA A 83 -5.69 4.88 -1.68
N ALA A 84 -4.96 5.88 -2.16
CA ALA A 84 -5.41 7.27 -2.15
C ALA A 84 -6.70 7.45 -2.96
N ALA A 85 -6.77 6.84 -4.15
CA ALA A 85 -7.95 6.87 -5.00
C ALA A 85 -9.15 6.22 -4.32
N SER A 86 -8.96 5.09 -3.66
CA SER A 86 -10.01 4.39 -2.93
C SER A 86 -10.51 5.17 -1.72
N LEU A 87 -9.60 5.81 -0.97
CA LEU A 87 -9.98 6.68 0.16
C LEU A 87 -10.90 7.81 -0.29
N TYR A 88 -10.60 8.41 -1.44
CA TYR A 88 -11.47 9.44 -2.00
C TYR A 88 -12.83 8.88 -2.44
N ARG A 89 -12.83 7.81 -3.23
CA ARG A 89 -14.08 7.23 -3.76
C ARG A 89 -14.99 6.70 -2.67
N ASN A 90 -14.44 5.99 -1.70
CA ASN A 90 -15.24 5.24 -0.74
C ASN A 90 -15.51 6.01 0.56
N TYR A 91 -14.63 6.93 0.93
CA TYR A 91 -14.73 7.66 2.21
C TYR A 91 -14.79 9.18 2.04
N GLY A 92 -14.65 9.69 0.83
CA GLY A 92 -14.66 11.14 0.58
C GLY A 92 -13.43 11.86 1.12
N THR A 93 -12.38 11.13 1.47
CA THR A 93 -11.16 11.72 2.03
C THR A 93 -10.11 11.91 0.95
N ASP A 94 -9.74 13.15 0.69
CA ASP A 94 -8.80 13.52 -0.37
C ASP A 94 -7.40 13.74 0.22
N TYR A 95 -6.61 12.66 0.30
CA TYR A 95 -5.23 12.73 0.76
C TYR A 95 -4.28 13.02 -0.39
N ALA A 96 -3.33 13.92 -0.15
CA ALA A 96 -2.13 13.99 -0.97
C ALA A 96 -1.30 12.71 -0.81
N TYR A 97 -0.56 12.35 -1.82
CA TYR A 97 0.37 11.23 -1.73
C TYR A 97 1.72 11.59 -2.36
N CYS A 98 2.74 10.90 -1.93
CA CYS A 98 4.09 11.04 -2.47
C CYS A 98 4.80 9.69 -2.50
N PHE A 99 5.90 9.66 -3.20
CA PHE A 99 6.76 8.48 -3.32
C PHE A 99 8.18 8.93 -3.60
N ASN A 100 9.14 8.02 -3.48
CA ASN A 100 10.54 8.33 -3.70
C ASN A 100 11.05 7.75 -5.02
N ARG A 101 12.17 8.30 -5.46
CA ARG A 101 13.05 7.65 -6.42
C ARG A 101 14.14 6.91 -5.66
N LYS A 102 14.58 5.77 -6.20
CA LYS A 102 15.77 5.09 -5.64
C LYS A 102 17.06 5.71 -6.14
N GLU A 103 17.00 6.45 -7.24
CA GLU A 103 18.14 7.09 -7.88
C GLU A 103 17.86 8.57 -8.13
N ALA A 104 18.87 9.43 -7.91
CA ALA A 104 18.76 10.84 -8.23
C ALA A 104 18.70 11.04 -9.74
N LYS A 105 17.88 11.99 -10.19
CA LYS A 105 17.75 12.37 -11.59
C LYS A 105 18.91 13.29 -11.99
N ASP A 106 19.48 13.08 -13.18
CA ASP A 106 20.63 13.87 -13.67
C ASP A 106 20.22 15.27 -14.10
N HIS A 107 18.97 15.47 -14.52
CA HIS A 107 18.46 16.74 -15.02
C HIS A 107 16.98 16.91 -14.67
N GLY A 108 16.48 18.14 -14.78
CA GLY A 108 15.12 18.49 -14.39
C GLY A 108 14.99 18.53 -12.86
N ASP A 109 13.86 18.02 -12.33
CA ASP A 109 13.66 17.91 -10.89
C ASP A 109 14.53 16.77 -10.35
N LYS A 110 15.54 17.13 -9.58
CA LYS A 110 16.54 16.20 -9.01
C LYS A 110 16.16 15.68 -7.63
N GLY A 111 15.01 16.08 -7.10
CA GLY A 111 14.55 15.61 -5.79
C GLY A 111 14.31 14.11 -5.76
N LEU A 112 14.50 13.51 -4.59
CA LEU A 112 14.22 12.09 -4.37
C LEU A 112 12.74 11.83 -4.11
N LEU A 113 11.97 12.85 -3.75
CA LEU A 113 10.53 12.76 -3.49
C LEU A 113 9.73 13.36 -4.63
N LEU A 114 8.62 12.72 -4.96
CA LEU A 114 7.69 13.13 -6.02
C LEU A 114 6.26 13.10 -5.46
N GLY A 115 5.43 13.98 -6.00
CA GLY A 115 4.05 14.12 -5.56
C GLY A 115 3.87 15.26 -4.57
N GLY A 116 2.96 15.09 -3.62
CA GLY A 116 2.70 16.10 -2.60
C GLY A 116 3.93 16.36 -1.74
N PRO A 117 4.28 17.63 -1.45
CA PRO A 117 5.44 17.89 -0.60
C PRO A 117 5.19 17.46 0.84
N ILE A 118 6.23 16.93 1.48
CA ILE A 118 6.20 16.65 2.91
C ILE A 118 6.69 17.90 3.63
N LEU A 119 5.82 18.47 4.45
CA LEU A 119 6.12 19.67 5.23
C LEU A 119 6.55 19.27 6.64
N ASP A 120 7.20 20.21 7.32
CA ASP A 120 7.62 20.01 8.71
C ASP A 120 6.39 19.71 9.59
N LYS A 121 6.51 18.73 10.48
CA LYS A 121 5.45 18.24 11.37
C LYS A 121 4.28 17.53 10.66
N ASP A 122 4.37 17.24 9.39
CA ASP A 122 3.37 16.43 8.71
C ASP A 122 3.30 15.02 9.32
N ARG A 123 2.07 14.53 9.45
CA ARG A 123 1.82 13.13 9.83
C ARG A 123 1.70 12.31 8.55
N VAL A 124 2.61 11.37 8.38
CA VAL A 124 2.73 10.58 7.16
C VAL A 124 2.35 9.15 7.44
N VAL A 125 1.46 8.59 6.59
CA VAL A 125 1.18 7.16 6.58
C VAL A 125 2.07 6.52 5.52
N ILE A 126 2.86 5.54 5.93
CA ILE A 126 3.71 4.76 5.02
C ILE A 126 2.95 3.49 4.65
N ILE A 127 2.76 3.31 3.35
CA ILE A 127 2.07 2.15 2.81
C ILE A 127 2.99 0.91 2.84
#